data_4202cf3c39e777def883857331836d99
#
_entry.id   4202cf3c39e777def883857331836d99
#
_cell.length_a   1.000
_cell.length_b   1.000
_cell.length_c   1.000
_cell.angle_alpha   90.00
_cell.angle_beta   90.00
_cell.angle_gamma   90.00
#
_symmetry.space_group_name_H-M   'P 1'
#
loop_
_entity.id
_entity.type
_entity.pdbx_description
1 polymer ?
#
loop_
_entity_poly.entity_id
_entity_poly.type
_entity_poly.pdbx_seq_one_letter_code
_entity_poly.pdbx_strand_id
1 'polypeptide(L)'
;PMEVIQYSFSPASIVFLSGALLLATLGLVISGISVIARRSLLRSAVVWTGVGLWFVCLIGLAATVPPVVMDFREEARYTDSEELTFNGKTAVIQLTEYPDYDDPKVDLTIVGYEGDQYELEKVFRARGSSRKRAVENAQLVTYEISIQDSVISFPPVYSFKEGAKFRGQELDLTLRVPYNQPFQMERNLTEILRNTLYRHGYRRYDLPGNTFMFTQKGLICTTCPEEESEPETSIDTLDSFTNESGGESYRLGIRDFESVEVRGPFRVEISSAEEYSVDVTSDKLPLSRMNANKEGNQLVIYYNGNYTNRRNEVYDVKINMPTLQQLRLKGDADATLTKFS
;
A
#
# COMPACT_ATOMS: atom_id res chain seq x y z
N PRO A 1 12.65 -11.71 -4.08
CA PRO A 1 13.70 -11.13 -3.21
C PRO A 1 15.13 -11.30 -3.76
N MET A 2 15.46 -12.43 -4.42
CA MET A 2 16.83 -12.65 -4.95
C MET A 2 17.20 -11.72 -6.11
N GLU A 3 16.28 -11.41 -7.01
CA GLU A 3 16.52 -10.49 -8.13
C GLU A 3 16.88 -9.07 -7.66
N VAL A 4 16.20 -8.56 -6.65
CA VAL A 4 16.46 -7.23 -6.06
C VAL A 4 17.89 -7.13 -5.53
N ILE A 5 18.41 -8.21 -4.94
CA ILE A 5 19.78 -8.25 -4.40
C ILE A 5 20.81 -8.20 -5.54
N GLN A 6 20.59 -8.94 -6.62
CA GLN A 6 21.49 -8.94 -7.77
C GLN A 6 21.58 -7.58 -8.47
N TYR A 7 20.46 -6.83 -8.53
CA TYR A 7 20.41 -5.50 -9.14
C TYR A 7 20.88 -4.38 -8.23
N SER A 8 21.00 -4.60 -6.91
CA SER A 8 21.34 -3.57 -5.95
C SER A 8 22.81 -3.59 -5.51
N PHE A 9 23.38 -4.77 -5.35
CA PHE A 9 24.74 -4.95 -4.80
C PHE A 9 25.74 -5.37 -5.88
N SER A 10 27.01 -4.95 -5.69
CA SER A 10 28.07 -5.45 -6.54
C SER A 10 28.35 -6.94 -6.23
N PRO A 11 28.77 -7.75 -7.21
CA PRO A 11 29.16 -9.14 -6.95
C PRO A 11 30.22 -9.27 -5.84
N ALA A 12 31.13 -8.30 -5.74
CA ALA A 12 32.15 -8.26 -4.69
C ALA A 12 31.53 -8.12 -3.29
N SER A 13 30.49 -7.27 -3.11
CA SER A 13 29.81 -7.12 -1.83
C SER A 13 29.16 -8.43 -1.38
N ILE A 14 28.57 -9.17 -2.31
CA ILE A 14 27.92 -10.47 -2.03
C ILE A 14 28.97 -11.50 -1.60
N VAL A 15 30.12 -11.54 -2.28
CA VAL A 15 31.22 -12.45 -1.92
C VAL A 15 31.77 -12.13 -0.53
N PHE A 16 32.02 -10.86 -0.21
CA PHE A 16 32.51 -10.48 1.13
C PHE A 16 31.48 -10.74 2.22
N LEU A 17 30.20 -10.51 1.97
CA LEU A 17 29.13 -10.79 2.93
C LEU A 17 28.99 -12.28 3.21
N SER A 18 28.92 -13.10 2.17
CA SER A 18 28.83 -14.55 2.31
C SER A 18 30.07 -15.15 2.98
N GLY A 19 31.25 -14.64 2.63
CA GLY A 19 32.51 -15.04 3.28
C GLY A 19 32.55 -14.68 4.76
N ALA A 20 32.15 -13.47 5.13
CA ALA A 20 32.09 -13.04 6.53
C ALA A 20 31.11 -13.88 7.36
N LEU A 21 29.92 -14.17 6.83
CA LEU A 21 28.92 -15.00 7.48
C LEU A 21 29.38 -16.46 7.64
N LEU A 22 29.94 -17.07 6.58
CA LEU A 22 30.44 -18.45 6.62
C LEU A 22 31.58 -18.60 7.61
N LEU A 23 32.54 -17.67 7.61
CA LEU A 23 33.67 -17.74 8.56
C LEU A 23 33.21 -17.55 10.00
N ALA A 24 32.27 -16.64 10.25
CA ALA A 24 31.71 -16.42 11.59
C ALA A 24 30.96 -17.64 12.09
N THR A 25 30.06 -18.21 11.28
CA THR A 25 29.25 -19.37 11.66
C THR A 25 30.14 -20.60 11.87
N LEU A 26 31.11 -20.84 10.99
CA LEU A 26 32.07 -21.94 11.12
C LEU A 26 32.93 -21.78 12.40
N GLY A 27 33.38 -20.57 12.69
CA GLY A 27 34.14 -20.25 13.91
C GLY A 27 33.35 -20.53 15.18
N LEU A 28 32.03 -20.13 15.19
CA LEU A 28 31.17 -20.41 16.33
C LEU A 28 30.92 -21.91 16.54
N VAL A 29 30.68 -22.65 15.45
CA VAL A 29 30.48 -24.13 15.52
C VAL A 29 31.75 -24.80 16.05
N ILE A 30 32.91 -24.50 15.50
CA ILE A 30 34.19 -25.10 15.93
C ILE A 30 34.50 -24.75 17.37
N SER A 31 34.26 -23.50 17.79
CA SER A 31 34.42 -23.07 19.17
C SER A 31 33.49 -23.82 20.11
N GLY A 32 32.20 -23.97 19.75
CA GLY A 32 31.24 -24.74 20.54
C GLY A 32 31.66 -26.19 20.72
N ILE A 33 32.07 -26.85 19.63
CA ILE A 33 32.53 -28.27 19.69
C ILE A 33 33.83 -28.36 20.54
N SER A 34 34.72 -27.41 20.43
CA SER A 34 35.97 -27.38 21.20
C SER A 34 35.70 -27.26 22.72
N VAL A 35 34.71 -26.48 23.11
CA VAL A 35 34.29 -26.34 24.52
C VAL A 35 33.70 -27.67 25.04
N ILE A 36 32.82 -28.30 24.28
CA ILE A 36 32.21 -29.59 24.64
C ILE A 36 33.27 -30.71 24.73
N ALA A 37 34.16 -30.77 23.75
CA ALA A 37 35.23 -31.76 23.69
C ALA A 37 36.37 -31.51 24.69
N ARG A 38 36.38 -30.34 25.34
CA ARG A 38 37.48 -29.86 26.21
C ARG A 38 38.88 -29.97 25.58
N ARG A 39 38.95 -29.86 24.26
CA ARG A 39 40.19 -29.89 23.45
C ARG A 39 40.11 -28.90 22.33
N SER A 40 41.24 -28.27 22.00
CA SER A 40 41.33 -27.44 20.79
C SER A 40 41.32 -28.32 19.54
N LEU A 41 40.30 -28.17 18.67
CA LEU A 41 40.17 -28.92 17.42
C LEU A 41 41.12 -28.44 16.34
N LEU A 42 41.50 -27.18 16.37
CA LEU A 42 42.34 -26.53 15.36
C LEU A 42 43.68 -26.05 15.97
N ARG A 43 44.74 -26.09 15.15
CA ARG A 43 46.01 -25.45 15.49
C ARG A 43 45.83 -23.94 15.55
N SER A 44 46.54 -23.28 16.46
CA SER A 44 46.47 -21.83 16.65
C SER A 44 46.69 -21.06 15.34
N ALA A 45 47.62 -21.51 14.48
CA ALA A 45 47.86 -20.88 13.18
C ALA A 45 46.59 -20.86 12.29
N VAL A 46 45.81 -21.97 12.24
CA VAL A 46 44.56 -22.05 11.43
C VAL A 46 43.49 -21.10 11.97
N VAL A 47 43.40 -20.98 13.32
CA VAL A 47 42.47 -20.04 13.94
C VAL A 47 42.79 -18.60 13.56
N TRP A 48 44.06 -18.21 13.69
CA TRP A 48 44.52 -16.86 13.35
C TRP A 48 44.38 -16.55 11.86
N THR A 49 44.60 -17.52 10.97
CA THR A 49 44.37 -17.37 9.54
C THR A 49 42.89 -17.15 9.26
N GLY A 50 41.97 -17.91 9.89
CA GLY A 50 40.55 -17.74 9.77
C GLY A 50 40.05 -16.37 10.24
N VAL A 51 40.55 -15.92 11.39
CA VAL A 51 40.28 -14.57 11.94
C VAL A 51 40.81 -13.48 10.98
N GLY A 52 42.02 -13.63 10.47
CA GLY A 52 42.58 -12.69 9.49
C GLY A 52 41.75 -12.59 8.21
N LEU A 53 41.34 -13.73 7.67
CA LEU A 53 40.48 -13.77 6.50
C LEU A 53 39.10 -13.13 6.76
N TRP A 54 38.55 -13.35 7.94
CA TRP A 54 37.27 -12.72 8.35
C TRP A 54 37.43 -11.19 8.41
N PHE A 55 38.52 -10.66 8.96
CA PHE A 55 38.80 -9.23 8.93
C PHE A 55 38.96 -8.68 7.50
N VAL A 56 39.59 -9.44 6.59
CA VAL A 56 39.67 -9.06 5.17
C VAL A 56 38.26 -8.94 4.56
N CYS A 57 37.34 -9.89 4.86
CA CYS A 57 35.97 -9.79 4.43
C CYS A 57 35.26 -8.55 5.00
N LEU A 58 35.47 -8.22 6.29
CA LEU A 58 34.87 -7.03 6.91
C LEU A 58 35.40 -5.73 6.27
N ILE A 59 36.71 -5.64 6.00
CA ILE A 59 37.30 -4.49 5.29
C ILE A 59 36.74 -4.38 3.88
N GLY A 60 36.60 -5.49 3.18
CA GLY A 60 35.95 -5.54 1.85
C GLY A 60 34.51 -5.05 1.89
N LEU A 61 33.72 -5.45 2.89
CA LEU A 61 32.38 -4.92 3.12
C LEU A 61 32.39 -3.43 3.42
N ALA A 62 33.27 -2.96 4.31
CA ALA A 62 33.39 -1.55 4.64
C ALA A 62 33.76 -0.68 3.43
N ALA A 63 34.45 -1.23 2.44
CA ALA A 63 34.78 -0.55 1.21
C ALA A 63 33.65 -0.58 0.15
N THR A 64 32.85 -1.65 0.10
CA THR A 64 31.89 -1.89 -0.98
C THR A 64 30.45 -1.53 -0.62
N VAL A 65 30.06 -1.54 0.65
CA VAL A 65 28.69 -1.25 1.12
C VAL A 65 28.36 0.24 1.16
N PRO A 66 29.22 1.15 1.68
CA PRO A 66 28.89 2.57 1.78
C PRO A 66 28.46 3.23 0.47
N PRO A 67 29.10 2.96 -0.69
CA PRO A 67 28.66 3.50 -1.97
C PRO A 67 27.21 3.11 -2.31
N VAL A 68 26.81 1.88 -2.00
CA VAL A 68 25.44 1.40 -2.24
C VAL A 68 24.45 2.12 -1.31
N VAL A 69 24.78 2.27 -0.03
CA VAL A 69 23.94 3.01 0.93
C VAL A 69 23.80 4.47 0.52
N MET A 70 24.87 5.10 0.05
CA MET A 70 24.84 6.47 -0.45
C MET A 70 23.93 6.63 -1.67
N ASP A 71 23.80 5.61 -2.50
CA ASP A 71 22.90 5.60 -3.66
C ASP A 71 21.39 5.62 -3.29
N PHE A 72 21.03 5.45 -2.03
CA PHE A 72 19.66 5.55 -1.52
C PHE A 72 19.39 6.80 -0.68
N ARG A 73 20.32 7.76 -0.66
CA ARG A 73 20.28 8.92 0.23
C ARG A 73 19.27 9.99 -0.20
N GLU A 74 19.21 10.29 -1.49
CA GLU A 74 18.38 11.34 -2.06
C GLU A 74 17.28 10.72 -2.90
N GLU A 75 16.07 11.26 -2.82
CA GLU A 75 14.93 10.87 -3.65
C GLU A 75 14.60 11.99 -4.64
N ALA A 76 14.25 11.62 -5.86
CA ALA A 76 13.78 12.56 -6.86
C ALA A 76 12.69 11.95 -7.74
N ARG A 77 11.99 12.82 -8.44
CA ARG A 77 10.86 12.49 -9.33
C ARG A 77 11.18 12.91 -10.75
N TYR A 78 10.71 12.10 -11.69
CA TYR A 78 10.61 12.43 -13.10
C TYR A 78 9.16 12.24 -13.52
N THR A 79 8.56 13.26 -14.15
CA THR A 79 7.18 13.20 -14.61
C THR A 79 7.17 13.18 -16.14
N ASP A 80 6.35 12.31 -16.69
CA ASP A 80 6.05 12.20 -18.10
C ASP A 80 4.54 12.22 -18.27
N SER A 81 4.03 12.93 -19.29
CA SER A 81 2.60 13.03 -19.56
C SER A 81 2.35 12.78 -21.03
N GLU A 82 1.35 11.98 -21.34
CA GLU A 82 0.92 11.68 -22.71
C GLU A 82 -0.59 11.81 -22.88
N GLU A 83 -1.01 12.36 -23.98
CA GLU A 83 -2.42 12.39 -24.38
C GLU A 83 -2.78 11.05 -25.03
N LEU A 84 -3.91 10.49 -24.57
CA LEU A 84 -4.39 9.20 -25.07
C LEU A 84 -5.47 9.42 -26.13
N THR A 85 -5.22 8.94 -27.33
CA THR A 85 -6.18 8.93 -28.42
C THR A 85 -6.65 7.53 -28.70
N PHE A 86 -7.97 7.33 -28.77
CA PHE A 86 -8.58 6.04 -29.12
C PHE A 86 -9.85 6.23 -29.94
N ASN A 87 -10.17 5.21 -30.74
CA ASN A 87 -11.32 5.21 -31.60
C ASN A 87 -12.50 4.56 -30.87
N GLY A 88 -13.35 5.36 -30.22
CA GLY A 88 -14.54 4.85 -29.52
C GLY A 88 -15.24 5.90 -28.70
N LYS A 89 -16.51 5.64 -28.39
CA LYS A 89 -17.33 6.58 -27.60
C LYS A 89 -17.16 6.39 -26.09
N THR A 90 -16.82 5.18 -25.65
CA THR A 90 -16.71 4.82 -24.23
C THR A 90 -15.42 4.07 -24.04
N ALA A 91 -14.51 4.60 -23.23
CA ALA A 91 -13.27 3.94 -22.89
C ALA A 91 -13.53 2.79 -21.89
N VAL A 92 -12.87 1.66 -22.10
CA VAL A 92 -12.83 0.54 -21.15
C VAL A 92 -11.43 0.48 -20.55
N ILE A 93 -11.34 0.61 -19.25
CA ILE A 93 -10.07 0.65 -18.51
C ILE A 93 -9.90 -0.69 -17.78
N GLN A 94 -8.81 -1.39 -18.05
CA GLN A 94 -8.55 -2.70 -17.48
C GLN A 94 -7.08 -2.90 -17.11
N LEU A 95 -6.83 -3.92 -16.29
CA LEU A 95 -5.49 -4.43 -16.03
C LEU A 95 -5.13 -5.46 -17.11
N THR A 96 -3.92 -5.38 -17.64
CA THR A 96 -3.39 -6.43 -18.54
C THR A 96 -3.15 -7.71 -17.75
N GLU A 97 -3.55 -8.86 -18.28
CA GLU A 97 -3.19 -10.15 -17.70
C GLU A 97 -1.67 -10.35 -17.81
N TYR A 98 -1.05 -10.63 -16.68
CA TYR A 98 0.39 -10.84 -16.58
C TYR A 98 0.66 -12.07 -15.71
N PRO A 99 1.17 -13.17 -16.26
CA PRO A 99 1.20 -14.46 -15.59
C PRO A 99 2.19 -14.58 -14.43
N ASP A 100 3.19 -13.68 -14.32
CA ASP A 100 4.35 -13.84 -13.46
C ASP A 100 4.50 -12.73 -12.39
N TYR A 101 3.41 -12.06 -11.96
CA TYR A 101 3.51 -11.10 -10.87
C TYR A 101 2.82 -11.60 -9.59
N ASP A 102 3.50 -11.49 -8.48
CA ASP A 102 2.93 -11.78 -7.16
C ASP A 102 2.18 -10.58 -6.58
N ASP A 103 2.74 -9.37 -6.78
CA ASP A 103 2.17 -8.09 -6.32
C ASP A 103 2.31 -7.00 -7.39
N PRO A 104 1.26 -6.21 -7.66
CA PRO A 104 1.35 -5.07 -8.57
C PRO A 104 2.33 -4.02 -8.03
N LYS A 105 3.15 -3.45 -8.94
CA LYS A 105 4.20 -2.47 -8.62
C LYS A 105 3.85 -1.06 -9.07
N VAL A 106 2.63 -0.84 -9.54
CA VAL A 106 2.14 0.46 -10.00
C VAL A 106 0.89 0.84 -9.23
N ASP A 107 0.71 2.11 -8.96
CA ASP A 107 -0.47 2.67 -8.34
C ASP A 107 -1.17 3.60 -9.35
N LEU A 108 -2.43 3.30 -9.67
CA LEU A 108 -3.26 4.08 -10.59
C LEU A 108 -4.31 4.87 -9.83
N THR A 109 -4.38 6.17 -10.08
CA THR A 109 -5.48 7.03 -9.66
C THR A 109 -6.19 7.57 -10.90
N ILE A 110 -7.52 7.55 -10.91
CA ILE A 110 -8.31 8.12 -12.00
C ILE A 110 -9.02 9.35 -11.45
N VAL A 111 -8.92 10.48 -12.16
CA VAL A 111 -9.51 11.76 -11.75
C VAL A 111 -10.21 12.43 -12.91
N GLY A 112 -11.28 13.16 -12.62
CA GLY A 112 -11.91 14.03 -13.60
C GLY A 112 -11.17 15.35 -13.77
N TYR A 113 -11.13 15.89 -14.98
CA TYR A 113 -10.53 17.19 -15.24
C TYR A 113 -11.21 17.94 -16.36
N GLU A 114 -10.91 19.23 -16.48
CA GLU A 114 -11.43 20.12 -17.52
C GLU A 114 -10.49 20.08 -18.74
N GLY A 115 -10.74 19.14 -19.65
CA GLY A 115 -9.98 18.92 -20.87
C GLY A 115 -10.82 18.13 -21.86
N ASP A 116 -10.31 17.96 -23.07
CA ASP A 116 -11.05 17.32 -24.18
C ASP A 116 -10.57 15.89 -24.45
N GLN A 117 -9.38 15.51 -23.99
CA GLN A 117 -8.76 14.21 -24.24
C GLN A 117 -8.36 13.54 -22.93
N TYR A 118 -8.23 12.22 -22.95
CA TYR A 118 -7.64 11.51 -21.83
C TYR A 118 -6.15 11.81 -21.74
N GLU A 119 -5.65 12.04 -20.53
CA GLU A 119 -4.24 12.31 -20.27
C GLU A 119 -3.71 11.32 -19.23
N LEU A 120 -2.59 10.67 -19.54
CA LEU A 120 -1.90 9.81 -18.58
C LEU A 120 -0.64 10.50 -18.10
N GLU A 121 -0.63 10.87 -16.82
CA GLU A 121 0.54 11.37 -16.12
C GLU A 121 1.24 10.19 -15.43
N LYS A 122 2.55 10.03 -15.68
CA LYS A 122 3.42 9.00 -15.10
C LYS A 122 4.45 9.68 -14.22
N VAL A 123 4.44 9.42 -12.93
CA VAL A 123 5.40 9.97 -11.97
C VAL A 123 6.33 8.86 -11.51
N PHE A 124 7.52 8.84 -12.08
CA PHE A 124 8.59 7.92 -11.71
C PHE A 124 9.38 8.50 -10.55
N ARG A 125 9.51 7.75 -9.47
CA ARG A 125 10.36 8.07 -8.32
C ARG A 125 11.53 7.11 -8.25
N ALA A 126 12.69 7.59 -7.84
CA ALA A 126 13.84 6.75 -7.54
C ALA A 126 14.77 7.43 -6.55
N ARG A 127 15.69 6.66 -6.00
CA ARG A 127 16.74 7.14 -5.11
C ARG A 127 18.09 7.17 -5.81
N GLY A 128 19.00 8.00 -5.30
CA GLY A 128 20.36 8.18 -5.80
C GLY A 128 21.28 8.81 -4.78
N SER A 129 22.58 8.81 -5.06
CA SER A 129 23.60 9.50 -4.23
C SER A 129 23.51 11.03 -4.28
N SER A 130 22.75 11.56 -5.24
CA SER A 130 22.39 12.96 -5.38
C SER A 130 21.05 13.06 -6.10
N ARG A 131 20.38 14.23 -5.99
CA ARG A 131 19.11 14.49 -6.69
C ARG A 131 19.21 14.24 -8.21
N LYS A 132 20.32 14.64 -8.84
CA LYS A 132 20.58 14.39 -10.26
C LYS A 132 20.61 12.88 -10.56
N ARG A 133 21.35 12.11 -9.77
CA ARG A 133 21.42 10.65 -9.91
C ARG A 133 20.07 9.98 -9.67
N ALA A 134 19.28 10.48 -8.72
CA ALA A 134 17.95 9.97 -8.46
C ALA A 134 17.03 10.19 -9.67
N VAL A 135 17.07 11.36 -10.33
CA VAL A 135 16.32 11.60 -11.58
C VAL A 135 16.79 10.67 -12.70
N GLU A 136 18.11 10.53 -12.89
CA GLU A 136 18.67 9.60 -13.88
C GLU A 136 18.18 8.16 -13.64
N ASN A 137 18.16 7.70 -12.39
CA ASN A 137 17.65 6.38 -12.01
C ASN A 137 16.13 6.23 -12.27
N ALA A 138 15.34 7.28 -12.03
CA ALA A 138 13.92 7.29 -12.33
C ALA A 138 13.66 7.16 -13.85
N GLN A 139 14.48 7.78 -14.70
CA GLN A 139 14.38 7.71 -16.15
C GLN A 139 14.79 6.33 -16.75
N LEU A 140 15.41 5.48 -15.92
CA LEU A 140 15.74 4.10 -16.30
C LEU A 140 14.57 3.12 -16.16
N VAL A 141 13.41 3.59 -15.75
CA VAL A 141 12.16 2.82 -15.72
C VAL A 141 11.37 3.11 -16.99
N THR A 142 10.75 2.10 -17.55
CA THR A 142 9.81 2.19 -18.69
C THR A 142 8.47 1.63 -18.28
N TYR A 143 7.41 2.29 -18.74
CA TYR A 143 6.05 1.84 -18.57
C TYR A 143 5.24 2.20 -19.80
N GLU A 144 4.71 1.19 -20.46
CA GLU A 144 3.92 1.34 -21.68
C GLU A 144 2.54 0.72 -21.47
N ILE A 145 1.50 1.45 -21.79
CA ILE A 145 0.13 0.98 -21.81
C ILE A 145 -0.21 0.46 -23.22
N SER A 146 -1.20 -0.41 -23.30
CA SER A 146 -1.74 -0.86 -24.58
C SER A 146 -3.11 -0.23 -24.81
N ILE A 147 -3.30 0.36 -25.99
CA ILE A 147 -4.59 0.89 -26.41
C ILE A 147 -5.03 0.15 -27.66
N GLN A 148 -6.15 -0.54 -27.59
CA GLN A 148 -6.77 -1.25 -28.71
C GLN A 148 -8.23 -0.80 -28.83
N ASP A 149 -8.57 -0.14 -29.92
CA ASP A 149 -9.86 0.50 -30.15
C ASP A 149 -10.24 1.47 -29.02
N SER A 150 -11.11 1.07 -28.09
CA SER A 150 -11.50 1.84 -26.91
C SER A 150 -11.03 1.24 -25.60
N VAL A 151 -10.21 0.18 -25.63
CA VAL A 151 -9.71 -0.52 -24.45
C VAL A 151 -8.32 -0.01 -24.10
N ILE A 152 -8.19 0.54 -22.89
CA ILE A 152 -6.92 1.00 -22.31
C ILE A 152 -6.49 -0.03 -21.27
N SER A 153 -5.40 -0.72 -21.55
CA SER A 153 -4.89 -1.81 -20.71
C SER A 153 -3.60 -1.39 -20.01
N PHE A 154 -3.61 -1.47 -18.69
CA PHE A 154 -2.50 -1.10 -17.81
C PHE A 154 -1.75 -2.35 -17.35
N PRO A 155 -0.44 -2.48 -17.60
CA PRO A 155 0.37 -3.54 -17.00
C PRO A 155 0.46 -3.38 -15.47
N PRO A 156 0.44 -4.48 -14.69
CA PRO A 156 0.58 -4.41 -13.22
C PRO A 156 2.00 -4.06 -12.75
N VAL A 157 2.97 -4.15 -13.66
CA VAL A 157 4.39 -3.94 -13.36
C VAL A 157 5.06 -3.05 -14.41
N TYR A 158 6.05 -2.31 -13.98
CA TYR A 158 6.94 -1.56 -14.87
C TYR A 158 8.20 -2.37 -15.19
N SER A 159 8.92 -1.99 -16.23
CA SER A 159 10.17 -2.61 -16.67
C SER A 159 11.37 -1.70 -16.48
N PHE A 160 12.55 -2.29 -16.38
CA PHE A 160 13.82 -1.57 -16.31
C PHE A 160 14.51 -1.56 -17.67
N LYS A 161 15.09 -0.43 -18.03
CA LYS A 161 16.00 -0.33 -19.18
C LYS A 161 17.25 -1.16 -18.91
N GLU A 162 17.93 -1.57 -19.99
CA GLU A 162 19.17 -2.34 -19.90
C GLU A 162 20.22 -1.61 -19.04
N GLY A 163 20.84 -2.34 -18.13
CA GLY A 163 21.84 -1.81 -17.20
C GLY A 163 21.29 -1.01 -16.02
N ALA A 164 19.98 -0.86 -15.90
CA ALA A 164 19.35 -0.20 -14.74
C ALA A 164 19.61 -1.00 -13.46
N LYS A 165 19.88 -0.29 -12.38
CA LYS A 165 19.99 -0.87 -11.04
C LYS A 165 18.76 -0.52 -10.22
N PHE A 166 18.33 -1.44 -9.36
CA PHE A 166 17.26 -1.13 -8.41
C PHE A 166 17.73 -0.06 -7.42
N ARG A 167 16.99 1.03 -7.35
CA ARG A 167 17.21 2.18 -6.47
C ARG A 167 15.89 2.67 -5.86
N GLY A 168 15.05 1.72 -5.43
CA GLY A 168 13.75 2.03 -4.85
C GLY A 168 12.82 2.74 -5.85
N GLN A 169 12.80 2.27 -7.08
CA GLN A 169 11.91 2.83 -8.09
C GLN A 169 10.46 2.55 -7.74
N GLU A 170 9.64 3.56 -7.92
CA GLU A 170 8.19 3.54 -7.75
C GLU A 170 7.55 4.27 -8.91
N LEU A 171 6.35 3.87 -9.29
CA LEU A 171 5.57 4.49 -10.36
C LEU A 171 4.15 4.76 -9.90
N ASP A 172 3.80 6.04 -9.87
CA ASP A 172 2.43 6.49 -9.70
C ASP A 172 1.86 6.92 -11.04
N LEU A 173 0.67 6.46 -11.34
CA LEU A 173 -0.08 6.79 -12.54
C LEU A 173 -1.30 7.62 -12.18
N THR A 174 -1.53 8.69 -12.93
CA THR A 174 -2.76 9.46 -12.84
C THR A 174 -3.41 9.52 -14.21
N LEU A 175 -4.53 8.84 -14.38
CA LEU A 175 -5.35 8.94 -15.58
C LEU A 175 -6.36 10.06 -15.38
N ARG A 176 -6.24 11.10 -16.19
CA ARG A 176 -7.16 12.23 -16.23
C ARG A 176 -8.22 11.97 -17.28
N VAL A 177 -9.47 11.95 -16.86
CA VAL A 177 -10.63 11.71 -17.71
C VAL A 177 -11.41 13.02 -17.88
N PRO A 178 -11.73 13.44 -19.11
CA PRO A 178 -12.54 14.62 -19.34
C PRO A 178 -13.88 14.54 -18.62
N TYR A 179 -14.35 15.66 -18.06
CA TYR A 179 -15.69 15.71 -17.47
C TYR A 179 -16.78 15.36 -18.49
N ASN A 180 -17.81 14.69 -18.02
CA ASN A 180 -18.98 14.27 -18.82
C ASN A 180 -18.65 13.26 -19.93
N GLN A 181 -17.49 12.63 -19.90
CA GLN A 181 -17.15 11.51 -20.78
C GLN A 181 -17.39 10.17 -20.07
N PRO A 182 -18.22 9.26 -20.65
CA PRO A 182 -18.46 7.97 -20.06
C PRO A 182 -17.27 7.03 -20.22
N PHE A 183 -16.99 6.22 -19.21
CA PHE A 183 -15.98 5.16 -19.25
C PHE A 183 -16.40 3.96 -18.39
N GLN A 184 -15.80 2.82 -18.64
CA GLN A 184 -16.00 1.60 -17.87
C GLN A 184 -14.67 1.16 -17.24
N MET A 185 -14.76 0.48 -16.11
CA MET A 185 -13.63 -0.08 -15.40
C MET A 185 -13.86 -1.56 -15.16
N GLU A 186 -12.91 -2.39 -15.57
CA GLU A 186 -12.97 -3.81 -15.30
C GLU A 186 -12.57 -4.13 -13.85
N ARG A 187 -13.11 -5.25 -13.31
CA ARG A 187 -12.87 -5.65 -11.92
C ARG A 187 -11.39 -5.81 -11.57
N ASN A 188 -10.59 -6.36 -12.50
CA ASN A 188 -9.16 -6.60 -12.31
C ASN A 188 -8.36 -5.30 -12.09
N LEU A 189 -8.87 -4.15 -12.57
CA LEU A 189 -8.24 -2.85 -12.37
C LEU A 189 -8.09 -2.48 -10.88
N THR A 190 -8.95 -3.02 -10.01
CA THR A 190 -8.90 -2.73 -8.56
C THR A 190 -7.61 -3.16 -7.87
N GLU A 191 -6.79 -3.99 -8.49
CA GLU A 191 -5.50 -4.40 -7.96
C GLU A 191 -4.50 -3.24 -7.94
N ILE A 192 -4.55 -2.38 -8.96
CA ILE A 192 -3.68 -1.20 -9.05
C ILE A 192 -4.41 0.12 -8.73
N LEU A 193 -5.75 0.12 -8.72
CA LEU A 193 -6.54 1.33 -8.53
C LEU A 193 -6.48 1.81 -7.08
N ARG A 194 -6.11 3.08 -6.88
CA ARG A 194 -6.02 3.73 -5.58
C ARG A 194 -6.98 4.93 -5.49
N ASN A 195 -7.65 5.03 -4.37
CA ASN A 195 -8.44 6.22 -3.97
C ASN A 195 -9.60 6.65 -4.89
N THR A 196 -9.74 6.12 -6.09
CA THR A 196 -10.75 6.55 -7.06
C THR A 196 -12.17 6.16 -6.63
N LEU A 197 -12.40 4.90 -6.30
CA LEU A 197 -13.73 4.40 -5.96
C LEU A 197 -14.20 4.88 -4.59
N TYR A 198 -13.37 4.66 -3.58
CA TYR A 198 -13.75 4.91 -2.18
C TYR A 198 -14.05 6.39 -1.89
N ARG A 199 -13.38 7.31 -2.58
CA ARG A 199 -13.66 8.75 -2.45
C ARG A 199 -15.07 9.14 -2.90
N HIS A 200 -15.69 8.30 -3.73
CA HIS A 200 -16.98 8.57 -4.34
C HIS A 200 -18.06 7.57 -3.93
N GLY A 201 -17.79 6.76 -2.89
CA GLY A 201 -18.77 5.82 -2.34
C GLY A 201 -18.93 4.52 -3.12
N TYR A 202 -18.13 4.27 -4.16
CA TYR A 202 -18.20 3.05 -4.96
C TYR A 202 -17.27 1.97 -4.45
N ARG A 203 -17.63 0.71 -4.74
CA ARG A 203 -16.90 -0.50 -4.36
C ARG A 203 -16.44 -1.25 -5.59
N ARG A 204 -15.50 -2.18 -5.40
CA ARG A 204 -15.01 -3.07 -6.46
C ARG A 204 -16.10 -3.89 -7.18
N TYR A 205 -17.22 -4.12 -6.50
CA TYR A 205 -18.34 -4.90 -7.04
C TYR A 205 -19.22 -4.07 -7.97
N ASP A 206 -19.16 -2.75 -7.91
CA ASP A 206 -19.91 -1.83 -8.75
C ASP A 206 -19.28 -1.66 -10.13
N LEU A 207 -18.05 -2.16 -10.35
CA LEU A 207 -17.32 -1.95 -11.60
C LEU A 207 -17.85 -2.76 -12.78
N PRO A 208 -18.10 -4.09 -12.67
CA PRO A 208 -18.41 -4.91 -13.84
C PRO A 208 -19.69 -4.48 -14.55
N GLY A 209 -19.57 -4.16 -15.83
CA GLY A 209 -20.72 -3.82 -16.68
C GLY A 209 -21.31 -2.44 -16.45
N ASN A 210 -20.80 -1.69 -15.47
CA ASN A 210 -21.28 -0.35 -15.19
C ASN A 210 -20.44 0.72 -15.87
N THR A 211 -21.12 1.81 -16.22
CA THR A 211 -20.53 2.98 -16.86
C THR A 211 -20.44 4.11 -15.84
N PHE A 212 -19.28 4.70 -15.78
CA PHE A 212 -18.96 5.81 -14.87
C PHE A 212 -18.68 7.08 -15.66
N MET A 213 -18.81 8.20 -15.00
CA MET A 213 -18.53 9.51 -15.58
C MET A 213 -18.08 10.47 -14.48
N PHE A 214 -17.05 11.25 -14.73
CA PHE A 214 -16.69 12.33 -13.84
C PHE A 214 -17.51 13.59 -14.14
N THR A 215 -18.00 14.20 -13.09
CA THR A 215 -18.59 15.53 -13.10
C THR A 215 -17.74 16.46 -12.24
N GLN A 216 -18.04 17.74 -12.23
CA GLN A 216 -17.38 18.69 -11.30
C GLN A 216 -17.62 18.35 -9.82
N LYS A 217 -18.66 17.57 -9.51
CA LYS A 217 -18.99 17.10 -8.16
C LYS A 217 -18.29 15.78 -7.78
N GLY A 218 -17.70 15.09 -8.74
CA GLY A 218 -17.01 13.82 -8.54
C GLY A 218 -17.43 12.73 -9.51
N LEU A 219 -17.06 11.50 -9.22
CA LEU A 219 -17.39 10.31 -9.99
C LEU A 219 -18.86 9.92 -9.74
N ILE A 220 -19.58 9.69 -10.82
CA ILE A 220 -20.96 9.14 -10.77
C ILE A 220 -21.04 7.87 -11.62
N CYS A 221 -21.85 6.92 -11.19
CA CYS A 221 -22.22 5.76 -11.98
C CYS A 221 -23.52 6.09 -12.74
N THR A 222 -23.50 5.89 -14.05
CA THR A 222 -24.66 6.23 -14.91
C THR A 222 -25.58 5.04 -15.19
N THR A 223 -25.12 3.83 -14.92
CA THR A 223 -25.84 2.57 -15.19
C THR A 223 -25.96 1.66 -13.97
N CYS A 224 -25.41 2.06 -12.82
CA CYS A 224 -25.65 1.30 -11.61
C CYS A 224 -27.14 1.23 -11.34
N PRO A 225 -27.67 0.07 -10.91
CA PRO A 225 -29.02 0.01 -10.41
C PRO A 225 -29.20 1.14 -9.40
N GLU A 226 -30.23 1.96 -9.56
CA GLU A 226 -30.68 2.75 -8.43
C GLU A 226 -30.98 1.69 -7.37
N GLU A 227 -30.15 1.60 -6.31
CA GLU A 227 -30.62 0.99 -5.09
C GLU A 227 -31.94 1.70 -4.86
N GLU A 228 -33.07 0.96 -4.99
CA GLU A 228 -34.34 1.45 -4.46
C GLU A 228 -33.94 1.92 -3.07
N SER A 229 -33.90 3.21 -2.91
CA SER A 229 -33.60 3.86 -1.66
C SER A 229 -34.63 3.33 -0.67
N GLU A 230 -34.28 2.25 0.02
CA GLU A 230 -34.70 2.23 1.41
C GLU A 230 -34.30 3.60 1.90
N PRO A 231 -35.27 4.41 2.40
CA PRO A 231 -35.07 5.83 2.58
C PRO A 231 -33.69 6.01 3.15
N GLU A 232 -32.83 6.72 2.40
CA GLU A 232 -31.53 7.12 2.86
C GLU A 232 -31.75 7.55 4.28
N THR A 233 -31.34 6.69 5.22
CA THR A 233 -31.01 7.19 6.52
C THR A 233 -29.80 8.04 6.21
N SER A 234 -30.14 9.21 5.66
CA SER A 234 -29.25 10.32 5.48
C SER A 234 -28.27 10.26 6.63
N ILE A 235 -26.98 10.25 6.30
CA ILE A 235 -25.92 10.70 7.18
C ILE A 235 -26.18 12.21 7.40
N ASP A 236 -27.39 12.57 7.76
CA ASP A 236 -27.78 13.77 8.43
C ASP A 236 -27.74 13.43 9.90
N THR A 237 -26.58 13.48 10.40
CA THR A 237 -26.13 14.07 11.65
C THR A 237 -24.73 13.57 11.93
N LEU A 238 -23.74 14.16 11.25
CA LEU A 238 -22.45 14.35 11.87
C LEU A 238 -22.69 15.34 13.02
N ASP A 239 -23.24 14.87 14.12
CA ASP A 239 -23.22 15.62 15.36
C ASP A 239 -21.78 15.62 15.85
N SER A 240 -21.04 16.65 15.46
CA SER A 240 -19.72 16.93 16.02
C SER A 240 -19.90 17.40 17.46
N PHE A 241 -19.62 16.52 18.39
CA PHE A 241 -19.47 16.91 19.78
C PHE A 241 -17.98 17.18 20.05
N THR A 242 -17.65 18.42 20.38
CA THR A 242 -16.35 18.76 20.97
C THR A 242 -16.35 18.29 22.41
N ASN A 243 -15.60 17.25 22.71
CA ASN A 243 -15.29 16.90 24.09
C ASN A 243 -14.31 17.91 24.68
N GLU A 244 -14.46 18.22 25.96
CA GLU A 244 -13.61 19.15 26.73
C GLU A 244 -12.11 18.78 26.78
N SER A 245 -11.70 17.68 26.13
CA SER A 245 -10.32 17.18 26.07
C SER A 245 -9.60 17.45 24.74
N GLY A 246 -10.16 18.20 23.78
CA GLY A 246 -9.45 18.64 22.58
C GLY A 246 -9.27 17.61 21.44
N GLY A 247 -9.85 16.42 21.50
CA GLY A 247 -9.88 15.43 20.44
C GLY A 247 -11.14 15.55 19.57
N GLU A 248 -10.99 15.29 18.25
CA GLU A 248 -12.15 15.21 17.36
C GLU A 248 -12.91 13.90 17.64
N SER A 249 -14.22 13.99 17.93
CA SER A 249 -15.09 12.83 18.11
C SER A 249 -16.26 12.86 17.14
N TYR A 250 -16.58 11.70 16.58
CA TYR A 250 -17.68 11.55 15.63
C TYR A 250 -18.56 10.38 16.02
N ARG A 251 -19.87 10.60 15.95
CA ARG A 251 -20.85 9.54 16.07
C ARG A 251 -21.34 9.14 14.70
N LEU A 252 -21.23 7.83 14.40
CA LEU A 252 -21.69 7.24 13.17
C LEU A 252 -23.10 6.68 13.34
N GLY A 253 -24.03 7.06 12.48
CA GLY A 253 -25.43 6.62 12.52
C GLY A 253 -25.66 5.19 11.99
N ILE A 254 -24.69 4.27 12.13
CA ILE A 254 -24.76 2.91 11.62
C ILE A 254 -25.51 2.01 12.60
N ARG A 255 -26.54 1.29 12.12
CA ARG A 255 -27.43 0.43 12.91
C ARG A 255 -27.63 -0.93 12.24
N ASP A 256 -28.28 -1.86 12.98
CA ASP A 256 -28.74 -3.17 12.46
C ASP A 256 -27.60 -4.04 11.91
N PHE A 257 -26.53 -4.18 12.67
CA PHE A 257 -25.41 -5.08 12.43
C PHE A 257 -25.22 -6.03 13.60
N GLU A 258 -24.80 -7.26 13.34
CA GLU A 258 -24.51 -8.30 14.35
C GLU A 258 -23.07 -8.77 14.30
N SER A 259 -22.30 -8.31 13.32
CA SER A 259 -20.90 -8.65 13.15
C SER A 259 -20.06 -7.40 12.99
N VAL A 260 -18.82 -7.44 13.48
CA VAL A 260 -17.89 -6.31 13.41
C VAL A 260 -16.56 -6.79 12.84
N GLU A 261 -16.04 -6.08 11.84
CA GLU A 261 -14.70 -6.27 11.32
C GLU A 261 -13.92 -4.95 11.41
N VAL A 262 -12.72 -5.00 11.99
CA VAL A 262 -11.87 -3.83 12.17
C VAL A 262 -10.49 -4.09 11.57
N ARG A 263 -10.00 -3.14 10.75
CA ARG A 263 -8.72 -3.28 10.04
C ARG A 263 -7.87 -2.01 10.21
N GLY A 264 -6.74 -2.11 10.90
CA GLY A 264 -5.80 -1.00 11.10
C GLY A 264 -5.57 -0.64 12.56
N PRO A 265 -5.11 0.59 12.86
CA PRO A 265 -4.72 1.04 14.18
C PRO A 265 -5.93 1.47 15.02
N PHE A 266 -6.73 0.52 15.45
CA PHE A 266 -7.95 0.78 16.21
C PHE A 266 -7.92 0.10 17.58
N ARG A 267 -8.34 0.84 18.60
CA ARG A 267 -8.72 0.30 19.90
C ARG A 267 -10.24 0.33 20.00
N VAL A 268 -10.86 -0.83 20.06
CA VAL A 268 -12.31 -0.97 20.00
C VAL A 268 -12.85 -1.44 21.33
N GLU A 269 -13.84 -0.74 21.86
CA GLU A 269 -14.62 -1.16 23.01
C GLU A 269 -16.05 -1.49 22.55
N ILE A 270 -16.46 -2.75 22.67
CA ILE A 270 -17.80 -3.18 22.27
C ILE A 270 -18.60 -3.55 23.51
N SER A 271 -19.76 -2.93 23.68
CA SER A 271 -20.64 -3.15 24.83
C SER A 271 -22.03 -3.60 24.38
N SER A 272 -22.64 -4.51 25.14
CA SER A 272 -24.04 -4.89 24.94
C SER A 272 -24.95 -3.76 25.42
N ALA A 273 -25.82 -3.27 24.51
CA ALA A 273 -26.81 -2.23 24.78
C ALA A 273 -28.04 -2.44 23.87
N GLU A 274 -29.20 -1.91 24.28
CA GLU A 274 -30.44 -2.00 23.49
C GLU A 274 -30.37 -1.16 22.22
N GLU A 275 -29.62 -0.05 22.25
CA GLU A 275 -29.49 0.88 21.12
C GLU A 275 -28.09 0.78 20.49
N TYR A 276 -28.05 0.94 19.15
CA TYR A 276 -26.83 1.01 18.41
C TYR A 276 -26.16 2.38 18.53
N SER A 277 -24.89 2.42 18.86
CA SER A 277 -24.05 3.60 18.68
C SER A 277 -22.63 3.20 18.28
N VAL A 278 -22.04 3.99 17.41
CA VAL A 278 -20.65 3.85 17.01
C VAL A 278 -19.99 5.21 17.14
N ASP A 279 -19.20 5.37 18.19
CA ASP A 279 -18.50 6.62 18.50
C ASP A 279 -17.00 6.44 18.23
N VAL A 280 -16.41 7.36 17.50
CA VAL A 280 -14.98 7.30 17.12
C VAL A 280 -14.28 8.57 17.59
N THR A 281 -13.16 8.41 18.27
CA THR A 281 -12.30 9.51 18.72
C THR A 281 -10.86 9.29 18.27
N SER A 282 -10.16 10.38 17.97
CA SER A 282 -8.73 10.35 17.71
C SER A 282 -8.06 11.65 18.12
N ASP A 283 -6.94 11.55 18.84
CA ASP A 283 -6.16 12.72 19.26
C ASP A 283 -5.08 13.12 18.23
N LYS A 284 -4.65 12.19 17.37
CA LYS A 284 -3.47 12.38 16.51
C LYS A 284 -3.68 12.01 15.06
N LEU A 285 -4.60 11.11 14.76
CA LEU A 285 -4.87 10.65 13.42
C LEU A 285 -6.06 11.41 12.81
N PRO A 286 -5.96 11.87 11.56
CA PRO A 286 -7.07 12.57 10.92
C PRO A 286 -8.22 11.61 10.68
N LEU A 287 -9.42 11.94 11.17
CA LEU A 287 -10.62 11.12 11.01
C LEU A 287 -11.03 10.94 9.54
N SER A 288 -10.59 11.84 8.65
CA SER A 288 -10.77 11.70 7.20
C SER A 288 -10.08 10.48 6.58
N ARG A 289 -9.19 9.79 7.30
CA ARG A 289 -8.55 8.55 6.86
C ARG A 289 -9.21 7.29 7.43
N MET A 290 -10.18 7.44 8.31
CA MET A 290 -10.99 6.33 8.77
C MET A 290 -12.23 6.19 7.90
N ASN A 291 -12.63 4.95 7.65
CA ASN A 291 -13.88 4.61 6.98
C ASN A 291 -14.63 3.59 7.82
N ALA A 292 -15.95 3.74 7.88
CA ALA A 292 -16.84 2.79 8.52
C ALA A 292 -18.07 2.58 7.64
N ASN A 293 -18.36 1.33 7.28
CA ASN A 293 -19.46 0.96 6.41
C ASN A 293 -20.21 -0.23 6.99
N LYS A 294 -21.50 -0.33 6.66
CA LYS A 294 -22.28 -1.54 6.88
C LYS A 294 -22.25 -2.38 5.60
N GLU A 295 -21.81 -3.63 5.72
CA GLU A 295 -21.79 -4.62 4.63
C GLU A 295 -22.74 -5.77 4.98
N GLY A 296 -23.99 -5.73 4.48
CA GLY A 296 -25.04 -6.65 4.91
C GLY A 296 -25.32 -6.52 6.41
N ASN A 297 -25.01 -7.56 7.19
CA ASN A 297 -25.17 -7.60 8.65
C ASN A 297 -23.85 -7.32 9.41
N GLN A 298 -22.82 -6.80 8.75
CA GLN A 298 -21.49 -6.57 9.30
C GLN A 298 -21.11 -5.08 9.26
N LEU A 299 -20.68 -4.54 10.38
CA LEU A 299 -19.99 -3.25 10.45
C LEU A 299 -18.51 -3.48 10.10
N VAL A 300 -17.99 -2.77 9.09
CA VAL A 300 -16.59 -2.81 8.71
C VAL A 300 -15.95 -1.44 8.94
N ILE A 301 -14.94 -1.39 9.81
CA ILE A 301 -14.17 -0.18 10.12
C ILE A 301 -12.74 -0.41 9.63
N TYR A 302 -12.20 0.53 8.85
CA TYR A 302 -10.84 0.40 8.35
C TYR A 302 -10.13 1.74 8.17
N TYR A 303 -8.80 1.67 8.26
CA TYR A 303 -7.92 2.80 8.01
C TYR A 303 -7.50 2.84 6.54
N ASN A 304 -7.65 4.01 5.91
CA ASN A 304 -7.26 4.24 4.52
C ASN A 304 -5.94 5.04 4.47
N GLY A 305 -4.82 4.32 4.49
CA GLY A 305 -3.49 4.93 4.40
C GLY A 305 -2.37 3.93 4.71
N ASN A 306 -1.15 4.29 4.35
CA ASN A 306 0.04 3.55 4.77
C ASN A 306 0.28 3.82 6.26
N TYR A 307 -0.09 2.87 7.09
CA TYR A 307 0.19 2.92 8.53
C TYR A 307 1.60 2.41 8.78
N THR A 308 2.53 3.31 9.04
CA THR A 308 3.81 2.96 9.66
C THR A 308 3.58 2.99 11.17
N ASN A 309 3.65 1.81 11.80
CA ASN A 309 3.46 1.61 13.23
C ASN A 309 4.29 2.61 14.07
N ARG A 310 3.72 3.79 14.34
CA ARG A 310 4.25 4.73 15.33
C ARG A 310 3.51 4.44 16.62
N ARG A 311 4.23 3.94 17.61
CA ARG A 311 3.72 3.65 18.94
C ARG A 311 2.87 4.82 19.44
N ASN A 312 1.58 4.59 19.71
CA ASN A 312 0.56 5.48 20.27
C ASN A 312 -0.27 6.37 19.30
N GLU A 313 -0.36 6.05 18.03
CA GLU A 313 -1.34 6.70 17.14
C GLU A 313 -2.44 5.70 16.80
N VAL A 314 -3.55 5.72 17.55
CA VAL A 314 -4.69 4.81 17.36
C VAL A 314 -6.00 5.60 17.34
N TYR A 315 -7.02 5.03 16.71
CA TYR A 315 -8.39 5.47 16.85
C TYR A 315 -9.05 4.71 18.00
N ASP A 316 -9.72 5.42 18.88
CA ASP A 316 -10.56 4.81 19.90
C ASP A 316 -12.01 4.75 19.38
N VAL A 317 -12.55 3.53 19.29
CA VAL A 317 -13.90 3.26 18.77
C VAL A 317 -14.74 2.62 19.87
N LYS A 318 -15.88 3.23 20.19
CA LYS A 318 -16.87 2.65 21.11
C LYS A 318 -18.09 2.22 20.34
N ILE A 319 -18.43 0.94 20.45
CA ILE A 319 -19.57 0.33 19.75
C ILE A 319 -20.55 -0.18 20.82
N ASN A 320 -21.78 0.29 20.76
CA ASN A 320 -22.89 -0.27 21.51
C ASN A 320 -23.81 -1.01 20.54
N MET A 321 -24.17 -2.25 20.86
CA MET A 321 -25.02 -3.09 20.02
C MET A 321 -25.73 -4.16 20.84
N PRO A 322 -26.94 -4.62 20.42
CA PRO A 322 -27.69 -5.62 21.19
C PRO A 322 -27.03 -7.00 21.21
N THR A 323 -26.53 -7.44 20.06
CA THR A 323 -26.00 -8.80 19.87
C THR A 323 -24.76 -8.77 19.00
N LEU A 324 -23.71 -9.47 19.42
CA LEU A 324 -22.49 -9.64 18.64
C LEU A 324 -22.33 -11.12 18.26
N GLN A 325 -22.46 -11.46 16.98
CA GLN A 325 -22.27 -12.82 16.47
C GLN A 325 -20.81 -13.10 16.08
N GLN A 326 -20.12 -12.12 15.51
CA GLN A 326 -18.76 -12.29 15.03
C GLN A 326 -17.94 -11.01 15.18
N LEU A 327 -16.70 -11.16 15.65
CA LEU A 327 -15.70 -10.11 15.68
C LEU A 327 -14.47 -10.55 14.90
N ARG A 328 -14.02 -9.73 13.96
CA ARG A 328 -12.78 -9.93 13.20
C ARG A 328 -11.86 -8.72 13.35
N LEU A 329 -10.65 -8.97 13.82
CA LEU A 329 -9.61 -7.95 13.95
C LEU A 329 -8.49 -8.24 12.97
N LYS A 330 -8.01 -7.22 12.26
CA LYS A 330 -6.90 -7.32 11.29
C LYS A 330 -5.93 -6.16 11.48
N GLY A 331 -4.64 -6.43 11.33
CA GLY A 331 -3.58 -5.44 11.54
C GLY A 331 -3.36 -5.18 13.04
N ASP A 332 -3.16 -3.91 13.42
CA ASP A 332 -2.88 -3.47 14.78
C ASP A 332 -4.15 -3.13 15.58
N ALA A 333 -5.26 -3.80 15.28
CA ALA A 333 -6.54 -3.60 15.97
C ALA A 333 -6.61 -4.43 17.26
N ASP A 334 -7.01 -3.77 18.36
CA ASP A 334 -7.32 -4.40 19.65
C ASP A 334 -8.79 -4.21 20.00
N ALA A 335 -9.42 -5.20 20.64
CA ALA A 335 -10.81 -5.06 21.07
C ALA A 335 -11.02 -5.56 22.51
N THR A 336 -11.86 -4.81 23.23
CA THR A 336 -12.36 -5.17 24.55
C THR A 336 -13.88 -5.36 24.49
N LEU A 337 -14.36 -6.52 24.95
CA LEU A 337 -15.79 -6.83 25.02
C LEU A 337 -16.30 -6.65 26.43
N THR A 338 -17.42 -5.94 26.59
CA THR A 338 -18.02 -5.66 27.89
C THR A 338 -19.51 -6.01 27.89
N LYS A 339 -19.97 -6.74 28.89
CA LYS A 339 -21.38 -7.08 29.12
C LYS A 339 -22.05 -8.03 28.09
N PHE A 340 -21.31 -8.71 27.26
CA PHE A 340 -21.84 -9.83 26.50
C PHE A 340 -21.78 -11.10 27.37
N SER A 341 -22.90 -11.78 27.52
CA SER A 341 -23.02 -13.05 28.26
C SER A 341 -23.15 -14.23 27.28
#